data_b5bf44c9d8c17ecceebfd18fe55b2f7c
#
_entry.id   b5bf44c9d8c17ecceebfd18fe55b2f7c
#
_cell.length_a   1.000
_cell.length_b   1.000
_cell.length_c   1.000
_cell.angle_alpha   90.00
_cell.angle_beta   90.00
_cell.angle_gamma   90.00
#
_symmetry.space_group_name_H-M   'P 1'
#
loop_
_entity.id
_entity.type
_entity.pdbx_description
1 polymer ?
#
loop_
_entity_poly.entity_id
_entity_poly.type
_entity_poly.pdbx_seq_one_letter_code
_entity_poly.pdbx_strand_id
1 'polypeptide(L)'
;MSKKIIEVKNLTKNFGGLKALNDCSLSIQEGSITGIIGPNGSGKSTLFNVITGNLPLSKGEVYFEENDITGIPSYELFSMGILRTFQIAHEFTNLTVLENLMMVPGKQKGENLLYTWLNPKLIQQEDKKIQNKALE
;
A
#
# COMPACT_ATOMS: atom_id res chain seq x y z
N MET A 1 -21.60 6.84 -15.64
CA MET A 1 -21.10 7.34 -14.34
C MET A 1 -19.72 6.75 -14.14
N SER A 2 -18.70 7.56 -13.83
CA SER A 2 -17.37 7.05 -13.55
C SER A 2 -17.38 6.23 -12.24
N LYS A 3 -16.75 5.05 -12.25
CA LYS A 3 -16.67 4.15 -11.10
C LYS A 3 -15.80 4.81 -10.02
N LYS A 4 -16.24 4.80 -8.77
CA LYS A 4 -15.42 5.22 -7.63
C LYS A 4 -14.42 4.10 -7.34
N ILE A 5 -13.12 4.45 -7.26
CA ILE A 5 -12.08 3.47 -6.89
C ILE A 5 -11.78 3.50 -5.39
N ILE A 6 -11.81 4.70 -4.78
CA ILE A 6 -11.68 4.85 -3.33
C ILE A 6 -12.85 5.71 -2.84
N GLU A 7 -13.49 5.28 -1.76
CA GLU A 7 -14.49 6.06 -1.04
C GLU A 7 -14.18 6.04 0.45
N VAL A 8 -14.16 7.21 1.06
CA VAL A 8 -13.93 7.43 2.48
C VAL A 8 -15.18 8.05 3.07
N LYS A 9 -15.71 7.48 4.16
CA LYS A 9 -16.93 7.93 4.81
C LYS A 9 -16.69 8.26 6.27
N ASN A 10 -17.01 9.50 6.64
CA ASN A 10 -17.02 10.00 8.03
C ASN A 10 -15.74 9.67 8.81
N LEU A 11 -14.58 9.72 8.14
CA LEU A 11 -13.31 9.33 8.70
C LEU A 11 -12.88 10.29 9.82
N THR A 12 -12.63 9.74 10.98
CA THR A 12 -12.13 10.47 12.13
C THR A 12 -10.89 9.79 12.68
N LYS A 13 -9.85 10.57 12.97
CA LYS A 13 -8.64 10.11 13.64
C LYS A 13 -8.25 11.03 14.77
N ASN A 14 -8.16 10.44 15.95
CA ASN A 14 -7.72 11.13 17.16
C ASN A 14 -6.33 10.64 17.58
N PHE A 15 -5.51 11.55 18.07
CA PHE A 15 -4.25 11.29 18.77
C PHE A 15 -4.38 11.89 20.19
N GLY A 16 -4.78 11.07 21.16
CA GLY A 16 -5.16 11.57 22.48
C GLY A 16 -6.27 12.61 22.38
N GLY A 17 -6.03 13.83 22.85
CA GLY A 17 -6.98 14.94 22.78
C GLY A 17 -7.04 15.68 21.44
N LEU A 18 -6.10 15.41 20.51
CA LEU A 18 -6.03 16.09 19.22
C LEU A 18 -6.83 15.31 18.16
N LYS A 19 -7.81 15.97 17.55
CA LYS A 19 -8.49 15.45 16.35
C LYS A 19 -7.68 15.83 15.10
N ALA A 20 -6.96 14.87 14.52
CA ALA A 20 -6.20 15.09 13.29
C ALA A 20 -7.07 15.00 12.03
N LEU A 21 -8.12 14.18 12.07
CA LEU A 21 -9.21 14.14 11.09
C LEU A 21 -10.54 14.17 11.82
N ASN A 22 -11.47 14.94 11.31
CA ASN A 22 -12.81 15.09 11.91
C ASN A 22 -13.86 14.99 10.82
N ASP A 23 -14.56 13.86 10.78
CA ASP A 23 -15.67 13.59 9.86
C ASP A 23 -15.34 13.86 8.38
N CYS A 24 -14.18 13.38 7.93
CA CYS A 24 -13.69 13.59 6.58
C CYS A 24 -14.30 12.56 5.63
N SER A 25 -14.95 13.03 4.56
CA SER A 25 -15.49 12.17 3.51
C SER A 25 -15.00 12.64 2.16
N LEU A 26 -14.58 11.68 1.30
CA LEU A 26 -14.14 11.95 -0.06
C LEU A 26 -14.33 10.73 -0.95
N SER A 27 -14.33 10.94 -2.26
CA SER A 27 -14.32 9.85 -3.23
C SER A 27 -13.34 10.16 -4.36
N ILE A 28 -12.65 9.12 -4.84
CA ILE A 28 -11.71 9.18 -5.95
C ILE A 28 -12.26 8.32 -7.07
N GLN A 29 -12.28 8.86 -8.29
CA GLN A 29 -12.77 8.16 -9.47
C GLN A 29 -11.67 7.31 -10.09
N GLU A 30 -12.04 6.17 -10.66
CA GLU A 30 -11.12 5.32 -11.41
C GLU A 30 -10.49 6.09 -12.58
N GLY A 31 -9.17 5.92 -12.77
CA GLY A 31 -8.41 6.58 -13.83
C GLY A 31 -8.17 8.08 -13.63
N SER A 32 -8.56 8.64 -12.47
CA SER A 32 -8.33 10.07 -12.17
C SER A 32 -7.03 10.30 -11.39
N ILE A 33 -6.46 11.50 -11.57
CA ILE A 33 -5.39 12.02 -10.69
C ILE A 33 -6.05 13.02 -9.74
N THR A 34 -6.02 12.71 -8.45
CA THR A 34 -6.63 13.54 -7.40
C THR A 34 -5.57 14.13 -6.49
N GLY A 35 -5.54 15.46 -6.34
CA GLY A 35 -4.66 16.17 -5.42
C GLY A 35 -5.37 16.59 -4.13
N ILE A 36 -4.71 16.43 -2.98
CA ILE A 36 -5.17 16.96 -1.69
C ILE A 36 -4.29 18.14 -1.31
N ILE A 37 -4.89 19.31 -1.22
CA ILE A 37 -4.20 20.58 -0.94
C ILE A 37 -4.65 21.11 0.43
N GLY A 38 -3.74 21.74 1.15
CA GLY A 38 -4.01 22.38 2.43
C GLY A 38 -2.72 22.72 3.20
N PRO A 39 -2.79 23.53 4.25
CA PRO A 39 -1.63 23.95 5.04
C PRO A 39 -0.99 22.76 5.78
N ASN A 40 0.21 22.99 6.34
CA ASN A 40 0.85 22.02 7.21
C ASN A 40 -0.04 21.80 8.46
N GLY A 41 -0.14 20.56 8.91
CA GLY A 41 -1.01 20.20 10.03
C GLY A 41 -2.49 19.98 9.69
N SER A 42 -2.93 20.18 8.43
CA SER A 42 -4.34 19.97 8.04
C SER A 42 -4.79 18.52 7.93
N GLY A 43 -3.96 17.55 8.33
CA GLY A 43 -4.33 16.13 8.34
C GLY A 43 -4.08 15.35 7.07
N LYS A 44 -3.50 15.95 6.01
CA LYS A 44 -3.24 15.27 4.71
C LYS A 44 -2.48 13.94 4.87
N SER A 45 -1.33 13.99 5.54
CA SER A 45 -0.52 12.79 5.78
C SER A 45 -1.25 11.76 6.66
N THR A 46 -2.05 12.23 7.62
CA THR A 46 -2.88 11.36 8.45
C THR A 46 -3.93 10.64 7.61
N LEU A 47 -4.60 11.37 6.71
CA LEU A 47 -5.59 10.79 5.80
C LEU A 47 -4.97 9.70 4.91
N PHE A 48 -3.83 10.00 4.26
CA PHE A 48 -3.10 9.00 3.48
C PHE A 48 -2.68 7.79 4.32
N ASN A 49 -2.14 8.01 5.53
CA ASN A 49 -1.74 6.92 6.42
C ASN A 49 -2.91 6.00 6.80
N VAL A 50 -4.10 6.58 7.01
CA VAL A 50 -5.29 5.80 7.37
C VAL A 50 -5.80 5.02 6.15
N ILE A 51 -5.94 5.66 4.98
CA ILE A 51 -6.41 4.99 3.76
C ILE A 51 -5.49 3.83 3.36
N THR A 52 -4.18 3.99 3.56
CA THR A 52 -3.18 2.97 3.18
C THR A 52 -2.84 1.98 4.29
N GLY A 53 -3.65 1.91 5.35
CA GLY A 53 -3.49 0.91 6.41
C GLY A 53 -2.24 1.05 7.30
N ASN A 54 -1.52 2.19 7.19
CA ASN A 54 -0.34 2.47 8.02
C ASN A 54 -0.70 3.09 9.38
N LEU A 55 -1.95 3.49 9.56
CA LEU A 55 -2.45 4.11 10.78
C LEU A 55 -3.90 3.68 11.00
N PRO A 56 -4.25 3.13 12.17
CA PRO A 56 -5.64 2.78 12.45
C PRO A 56 -6.50 4.03 12.59
N LEU A 57 -7.71 3.99 12.05
CA LEU A 57 -8.71 5.04 12.23
C LEU A 57 -9.36 4.98 13.61
N SER A 58 -10.03 6.06 14.04
CA SER A 58 -10.83 6.07 15.26
C SER A 58 -12.30 5.80 14.97
N LYS A 59 -12.82 6.32 13.83
CA LYS A 59 -14.18 6.11 13.33
C LYS A 59 -14.21 6.30 11.82
N GLY A 60 -15.26 5.78 11.19
CA GLY A 60 -15.51 5.90 9.75
C GLY A 60 -15.16 4.64 9.01
N GLU A 61 -15.25 4.71 7.70
CA GLU A 61 -15.10 3.57 6.80
C GLU A 61 -14.28 3.97 5.57
N VAL A 62 -13.53 3.03 5.05
CA VAL A 62 -12.75 3.18 3.80
C VAL A 62 -13.09 2.03 2.88
N TYR A 63 -13.42 2.36 1.63
CA TYR A 63 -13.77 1.39 0.60
C TYR A 63 -12.81 1.50 -0.57
N PHE A 64 -12.42 0.35 -1.12
CA PHE A 64 -11.67 0.22 -2.35
C PHE A 64 -12.47 -0.69 -3.31
N GLU A 65 -12.83 -0.19 -4.48
CA GLU A 65 -13.68 -0.90 -5.45
C GLU A 65 -14.94 -1.52 -4.82
N GLU A 66 -15.63 -0.72 -3.99
CA GLU A 66 -16.84 -1.12 -3.24
C GLU A 66 -16.61 -2.13 -2.10
N ASN A 67 -15.39 -2.68 -1.96
CA ASN A 67 -15.03 -3.56 -0.86
C ASN A 67 -14.60 -2.73 0.36
N ASP A 68 -15.10 -3.10 1.52
CA ASP A 68 -14.65 -2.49 2.78
C ASP A 68 -13.21 -2.91 3.10
N ILE A 69 -12.33 -1.92 3.17
CA ILE A 69 -10.91 -2.09 3.51
C ILE A 69 -10.56 -1.45 4.86
N THR A 70 -11.57 -1.13 5.66
CA THR A 70 -11.40 -0.43 6.94
C THR A 70 -10.53 -1.25 7.89
N GLY A 71 -9.38 -0.67 8.29
CA GLY A 71 -8.45 -1.31 9.22
C GLY A 71 -7.62 -2.46 8.66
N ILE A 72 -7.72 -2.74 7.35
CA ILE A 72 -6.84 -3.73 6.70
C ILE A 72 -5.40 -3.20 6.71
N PRO A 73 -4.41 -4.02 7.09
CA PRO A 73 -3.01 -3.60 7.14
C PRO A 73 -2.43 -3.38 5.74
N SER A 74 -1.40 -2.52 5.65
CA SER A 74 -0.82 -2.06 4.38
C SER A 74 -0.29 -3.18 3.47
N TYR A 75 0.23 -4.28 4.04
CA TYR A 75 0.74 -5.41 3.26
C TYR A 75 -0.37 -6.19 2.54
N GLU A 76 -1.58 -6.26 3.14
CA GLU A 76 -2.75 -6.86 2.49
C GLU A 76 -3.30 -5.91 1.42
N LEU A 77 -3.37 -4.60 1.71
CA LEU A 77 -3.79 -3.57 0.75
C LEU A 77 -2.88 -3.54 -0.49
N PHE A 78 -1.58 -3.76 -0.30
CA PHE A 78 -0.64 -3.94 -1.41
C PHE A 78 -1.06 -5.08 -2.34
N SER A 79 -1.47 -6.22 -1.78
CA SER A 79 -1.94 -7.37 -2.55
C SER A 79 -3.24 -7.11 -3.30
N MET A 80 -4.04 -6.12 -2.85
CA MET A 80 -5.26 -5.65 -3.51
C MET A 80 -5.00 -4.58 -4.59
N GLY A 81 -3.75 -4.10 -4.72
CA GLY A 81 -3.35 -3.09 -5.71
C GLY A 81 -3.24 -1.66 -5.17
N ILE A 82 -3.34 -1.46 -3.86
CA ILE A 82 -3.13 -0.15 -3.24
C ILE A 82 -1.66 -0.02 -2.85
N LEU A 83 -0.92 0.81 -3.58
CA LEU A 83 0.48 1.10 -3.29
C LEU A 83 0.63 2.55 -2.82
N ARG A 84 1.47 2.75 -1.82
CA ARG A 84 1.91 4.07 -1.38
C ARG A 84 3.40 4.24 -1.60
N THR A 85 3.77 5.36 -2.21
CA THR A 85 5.17 5.81 -2.27
C THR A 85 5.49 6.71 -1.08
N PHE A 86 6.73 6.68 -0.63
CA PHE A 86 7.23 7.52 0.45
C PHE A 86 8.15 8.59 -0.11
N GLN A 87 8.24 9.72 0.57
CA GLN A 87 9.09 10.84 0.18
C GLN A 87 10.59 10.48 0.27
N ILE A 88 10.95 9.62 1.20
CA ILE A 88 12.31 9.08 1.38
C ILE A 88 12.24 7.61 1.02
N ALA A 89 13.09 7.18 0.10
CA ALA A 89 13.23 5.78 -0.23
C ALA A 89 13.80 5.00 0.97
N HIS A 90 13.22 3.83 1.22
CA HIS A 90 13.69 2.89 2.24
C HIS A 90 14.28 1.66 1.54
N GLU A 91 15.42 1.87 0.89
CA GLU A 91 16.18 0.78 0.29
C GLU A 91 16.93 -0.03 1.37
N PHE A 92 17.18 -1.28 1.08
CA PHE A 92 18.10 -2.10 1.89
C PHE A 92 19.53 -1.77 1.53
N THR A 93 20.18 -0.94 2.35
CA THR A 93 21.51 -0.39 2.09
C THR A 93 22.62 -1.44 1.97
N ASN A 94 22.41 -2.64 2.53
CA ASN A 94 23.35 -3.76 2.45
C ASN A 94 23.14 -4.65 1.22
N LEU A 95 22.12 -4.36 0.41
CA LEU A 95 21.82 -5.08 -0.83
C LEU A 95 22.23 -4.24 -2.04
N THR A 96 22.60 -4.90 -3.12
CA THR A 96 22.81 -4.25 -4.41
C THR A 96 21.49 -3.71 -4.96
N VAL A 97 21.56 -2.82 -5.95
CA VAL A 97 20.36 -2.30 -6.64
C VAL A 97 19.53 -3.43 -7.23
N LEU A 98 20.18 -4.40 -7.86
CA LEU A 98 19.53 -5.57 -8.45
C LEU A 98 18.78 -6.39 -7.38
N GLU A 99 19.42 -6.67 -6.25
CA GLU A 99 18.79 -7.40 -5.15
C GLU A 99 17.59 -6.65 -4.57
N ASN A 100 17.69 -5.32 -4.40
CA ASN A 100 16.57 -4.48 -3.98
C ASN A 100 15.39 -4.58 -4.96
N LEU A 101 15.65 -4.54 -6.27
CA LEU A 101 14.61 -4.68 -7.30
C LEU A 101 14.00 -6.08 -7.33
N MET A 102 14.78 -7.12 -7.08
CA MET A 102 14.30 -8.51 -7.04
C MET A 102 13.41 -8.82 -5.85
N MET A 103 13.41 -7.99 -4.80
CA MET A 103 12.50 -8.15 -3.64
C MET A 103 11.09 -7.62 -3.89
N VAL A 104 10.89 -6.77 -4.92
CA VAL A 104 9.59 -6.11 -5.19
C VAL A 104 8.47 -7.06 -5.62
N PRO A 105 8.69 -8.08 -6.46
CA PRO A 105 7.63 -9.00 -6.87
C PRO A 105 7.06 -9.77 -5.68
N GLY A 106 5.77 -9.63 -5.41
CA GLY A 106 5.07 -10.39 -4.38
C GLY A 106 4.75 -11.83 -4.81
N LYS A 107 4.39 -12.67 -3.82
CA LYS A 107 3.98 -14.07 -4.02
C LYS A 107 5.05 -14.95 -4.68
N GLN A 108 6.30 -14.69 -4.37
CA GLN A 108 7.40 -15.54 -4.81
C GLN A 108 7.29 -16.92 -4.16
N LYS A 109 7.42 -17.98 -4.96
CA LYS A 109 7.32 -19.36 -4.45
C LYS A 109 8.43 -19.71 -3.46
N GLY A 110 9.55 -18.99 -3.53
CA GLY A 110 10.68 -19.08 -2.60
C GLY A 110 10.36 -18.66 -1.16
N GLU A 111 9.26 -17.96 -0.92
CA GLU A 111 8.80 -17.58 0.43
C GLU A 111 8.33 -18.80 1.25
N ASN A 112 8.01 -19.92 0.59
CA ASN A 112 7.60 -21.16 1.25
C ASN A 112 8.77 -22.14 1.37
N LEU A 113 9.27 -22.34 2.60
CA LEU A 113 10.42 -23.20 2.90
C LEU A 113 10.25 -24.63 2.38
N LEU A 114 9.07 -25.22 2.54
CA LEU A 114 8.79 -26.58 2.07
C LEU A 114 8.83 -26.66 0.55
N TYR A 115 8.28 -25.65 -0.14
CA TYR A 115 8.27 -25.59 -1.59
C TYR A 115 9.69 -25.40 -2.15
N THR A 116 10.49 -24.56 -1.51
CA THR A 116 11.89 -24.29 -1.87
C THR A 116 12.74 -25.57 -1.76
N TRP A 117 12.53 -26.36 -0.69
CA TRP A 117 13.25 -27.61 -0.48
C TRP A 117 12.87 -28.70 -1.48
N LEU A 118 11.58 -28.79 -1.85
CA LEU A 118 11.09 -29.80 -2.77
C LEU A 118 11.33 -29.48 -4.26
N ASN A 119 11.44 -28.18 -4.63
CA ASN A 119 11.47 -27.75 -6.02
C ASN A 119 12.58 -26.71 -6.31
N PRO A 120 13.87 -26.98 -6.02
CA PRO A 120 14.94 -26.00 -6.17
C PRO A 120 15.14 -25.51 -7.62
N LYS A 121 14.89 -26.36 -8.61
CA LYS A 121 15.01 -25.99 -10.03
C LYS A 121 13.95 -24.98 -10.47
N LEU A 122 12.72 -25.09 -9.95
CA LEU A 122 11.64 -24.14 -10.25
C LEU A 122 11.91 -22.79 -9.63
N ILE A 123 12.45 -22.76 -8.40
CA ILE A 123 12.86 -21.51 -7.74
C ILE A 123 13.94 -20.81 -8.55
N GLN A 124 14.99 -21.51 -8.96
CA GLN A 124 16.06 -20.93 -9.81
C GLN A 124 15.54 -20.36 -11.14
N GLN A 125 14.53 -20.98 -11.73
CA GLN A 125 13.92 -20.47 -12.95
C GLN A 125 13.10 -19.19 -12.68
N GLU A 126 12.40 -19.12 -11.56
CA GLU A 126 11.64 -17.97 -11.14
C GLU A 126 12.59 -16.78 -10.83
N ASP A 127 13.66 -17.03 -10.06
CA ASP A 127 14.69 -16.03 -9.75
C ASP A 127 15.33 -15.45 -11.02
N LYS A 128 15.66 -16.29 -12.00
CA LYS A 128 16.19 -15.83 -13.30
C LYS A 128 15.20 -14.96 -14.07
N LYS A 129 13.90 -15.27 -14.01
CA LYS A 129 12.87 -14.43 -14.64
C LYS A 129 12.74 -13.08 -13.95
N ILE A 130 12.76 -13.06 -12.62
CA ILE A 130 12.73 -11.83 -11.82
C ILE A 130 13.97 -10.99 -12.11
N GLN A 131 15.16 -11.63 -12.14
CA GLN A 131 16.43 -10.96 -12.45
C GLN A 131 16.42 -10.32 -13.83
N ASN A 132 15.97 -11.04 -14.85
CA ASN A 132 15.89 -10.50 -16.22
C ASN A 132 14.94 -9.30 -16.28
N LYS A 133 13.78 -9.39 -15.62
CA LYS A 133 12.83 -8.29 -15.54
C LYS A 133 13.35 -7.08 -14.77
N ALA A 134 14.22 -7.29 -13.79
CA ALA A 134 14.84 -6.21 -13.03
C ALA A 134 15.98 -5.50 -13.80
N LEU A 135 16.51 -6.14 -14.86
CA LEU A 135 17.57 -5.61 -15.72
C LEU A 135 17.03 -4.87 -16.96
N GLU A 136 15.74 -5.01 -17.30
CA GLU A 136 15.04 -4.26 -18.35
C GLU A 136 14.68 -2.84 -17.89
#